data_e0a5da877ee21536ac5362800e6d3227
#
_entry.id   e0a5da877ee21536ac5362800e6d3227
#
_cell.length_a   1.000
_cell.length_b   1.000
_cell.length_c   1.000
_cell.angle_alpha   90.00
_cell.angle_beta   90.00
_cell.angle_gamma   90.00
#
_symmetry.space_group_name_H-M   'P 1'
#
loop_
_entity.id
_entity.type
_entity.pdbx_description
1 polymer ?
#
loop_
_entity_poly.entity_id
_entity_poly.type
_entity_poly.pdbx_seq_one_letter_code
_entity_poly.pdbx_strand_id
1 'polypeptide(L)'
;MARTWDVRIDLFETTDIPTSDHRTTTAHAILNSGATTRMSGTGRARRRPGEPDVPEIGDELAAARALRELADRLLDASSSDISEIEHRDVHLAR
;
A
#
# COMPACT_ATOMS: atom_id res chain seq x y z
N MET A 1 -13.74 0.83 25.32
CA MET A 1 -14.02 1.78 24.23
C MET A 1 -13.39 1.30 22.94
N ALA A 2 -14.14 1.22 21.87
CA ALA A 2 -13.64 0.81 20.56
C ALA A 2 -13.23 2.02 19.75
N ARG A 3 -12.18 1.86 18.94
CA ARG A 3 -11.76 2.84 17.95
C ARG A 3 -11.74 2.16 16.60
N THR A 4 -12.07 2.91 15.57
CA THR A 4 -12.10 2.37 14.21
C THR A 4 -11.20 3.19 13.29
N TRP A 5 -10.35 2.50 12.56
CA TRP A 5 -9.57 3.09 11.48
C TRP A 5 -10.09 2.54 10.16
N ASP A 6 -10.08 3.36 9.14
CA ASP A 6 -10.49 2.96 7.82
C ASP A 6 -9.29 2.98 6.87
N VAL A 7 -9.22 1.99 6.00
CA VAL A 7 -8.26 1.96 4.91
C VAL A 7 -9.05 1.97 3.61
N ARG A 8 -8.84 2.99 2.82
CA ARG A 8 -9.40 3.09 1.47
C ARG A 8 -8.36 2.65 0.47
N ILE A 9 -8.76 1.80 -0.47
CA ILE A 9 -7.88 1.36 -1.55
C ILE A 9 -8.48 1.80 -2.87
N ASP A 10 -7.75 2.64 -3.58
CA ASP A 10 -8.10 3.06 -4.94
C ASP A 10 -7.24 2.27 -5.92
N LEU A 11 -7.87 1.71 -6.94
CA LEU A 11 -7.23 0.90 -7.95
C LEU A 11 -7.30 1.61 -9.30
N PHE A 12 -6.16 1.68 -9.98
CA PHE A 12 -6.03 2.30 -11.30
C PHE A 12 -5.39 1.31 -12.25
N GLU A 13 -5.91 1.24 -13.45
CA GLU A 13 -5.36 0.39 -14.49
C GLU A 13 -4.89 1.26 -15.64
N THR A 14 -3.65 1.05 -16.08
CA THR A 14 -3.07 1.75 -17.21
C THR A 14 -2.50 0.75 -18.22
N THR A 15 -2.65 1.11 -19.51
CA THR A 15 -2.00 0.41 -20.60
C THR A 15 -0.87 1.30 -21.09
N ASP A 16 0.38 0.82 -20.97
CA ASP A 16 1.55 1.63 -21.28
C ASP A 16 1.60 2.05 -22.74
N ILE A 17 1.19 1.16 -23.66
CA ILE A 17 1.12 1.41 -25.09
C ILE A 17 -0.22 0.89 -25.60
N PRO A 18 -0.98 1.65 -26.41
CA PRO A 18 -2.32 1.24 -26.84
C PRO A 18 -2.38 -0.12 -27.54
N THR A 19 -1.30 -0.53 -28.21
CA THR A 19 -1.21 -1.81 -28.91
C THR A 19 -0.51 -2.90 -28.10
N SER A 20 -0.10 -2.61 -26.87
CA SER A 20 0.63 -3.52 -26.02
C SER A 20 -0.31 -4.34 -25.15
N ASP A 21 0.08 -5.59 -24.87
CA ASP A 21 -0.55 -6.43 -23.87
C ASP A 21 -0.10 -6.08 -22.44
N HIS A 22 0.83 -5.12 -22.30
CA HIS A 22 1.30 -4.69 -20.99
C HIS A 22 0.24 -3.86 -20.28
N ARG A 23 -0.15 -4.33 -19.13
CA ARG A 23 -1.14 -3.68 -18.30
C ARG A 23 -0.60 -3.57 -16.88
N THR A 24 -0.68 -2.38 -16.31
CA THR A 24 -0.23 -2.12 -14.96
C THR A 24 -1.41 -1.72 -14.10
N THR A 25 -1.60 -2.41 -12.98
CA THR A 25 -2.56 -2.05 -11.96
C THR A 25 -1.79 -1.39 -10.83
N THR A 26 -2.23 -0.20 -10.43
CA THR A 26 -1.66 0.54 -9.31
C THR A 26 -2.72 0.66 -8.22
N ALA A 27 -2.34 0.38 -6.99
CA ALA A 27 -3.20 0.55 -5.83
C ALA A 27 -2.63 1.61 -4.91
N HIS A 28 -3.51 2.46 -4.40
CA HIS A 28 -3.20 3.42 -3.34
C HIS A 28 -4.02 3.05 -2.11
N ALA A 29 -3.34 2.68 -1.03
CA ALA A 29 -3.97 2.42 0.26
C ALA A 29 -3.79 3.65 1.15
N ILE A 30 -4.88 4.21 1.62
CA ILE A 30 -4.89 5.44 2.42
C ILE A 30 -5.52 5.13 3.76
N LEU A 31 -4.76 5.32 4.83
CA LEU A 31 -5.24 5.13 6.19
C LEU A 31 -5.91 6.41 6.70
N ASN A 32 -7.11 6.27 7.21
CA ASN A 32 -7.80 7.30 7.95
C ASN A 32 -7.95 6.85 9.41
N SER A 33 -7.15 7.41 10.27
CA SER A 33 -7.16 7.12 11.71
C SER A 33 -7.76 8.26 12.54
N GLY A 34 -8.25 9.31 11.88
CA GLY A 34 -8.68 10.52 12.56
C GLY A 34 -7.56 11.49 12.89
N ALA A 35 -6.30 11.11 12.62
CA ALA A 35 -5.18 12.02 12.78
C ALA A 35 -5.12 13.04 11.64
N THR A 36 -4.46 14.17 11.89
CA THR A 36 -4.33 15.25 10.91
C THR A 36 -3.53 14.81 9.69
N THR A 37 -2.48 14.01 9.89
CA THR A 37 -1.63 13.51 8.81
C THR A 37 -2.13 12.13 8.38
N ARG A 38 -2.42 11.98 7.10
CA ARG A 38 -2.79 10.71 6.51
C ARG A 38 -1.55 9.93 6.12
N MET A 39 -1.61 8.62 6.32
CA MET A 39 -0.56 7.70 5.93
C MET A 39 -1.04 6.86 4.76
N SER A 40 -0.16 6.60 3.81
CA SER A 40 -0.53 5.86 2.61
C SER A 40 0.57 4.91 2.16
N GLY A 41 0.19 3.96 1.33
CA GLY A 41 1.11 3.05 0.66
C GLY A 41 0.68 2.85 -0.79
N THR A 42 1.62 2.55 -1.64
CA THR A 42 1.39 2.30 -3.06
C THR A 42 1.92 0.93 -3.44
N GLY A 43 1.16 0.22 -4.27
CA GLY A 43 1.56 -1.07 -4.81
C GLY A 43 1.24 -1.17 -6.28
N ARG A 44 2.03 -1.94 -7.01
CA ARG A 44 1.83 -2.16 -8.45
C ARG A 44 1.91 -3.63 -8.78
N ALA A 45 1.11 -4.01 -9.75
CA ALA A 45 1.17 -5.33 -10.36
C ALA A 45 1.15 -5.15 -11.88
N ARG A 46 2.08 -5.81 -12.56
CA ARG A 46 2.21 -5.70 -14.01
C ARG A 46 1.93 -7.05 -14.66
N ARG A 47 0.99 -7.05 -15.61
CA ARG A 47 0.73 -8.22 -16.45
C ARG A 47 1.72 -8.24 -17.60
N ARG A 48 2.34 -9.40 -17.83
CA ARG A 48 3.25 -9.61 -18.96
C ARG A 48 2.49 -10.18 -20.16
N PRO A 49 2.97 -9.94 -21.38
CA PRO A 49 2.41 -10.60 -22.56
C PRO A 49 2.46 -12.12 -22.42
N GLY A 50 1.39 -12.78 -22.86
CA GLY A 50 1.28 -14.22 -22.77
C GLY A 50 0.74 -14.76 -21.45
N GLU A 51 0.65 -13.96 -20.41
CA GLU A 51 0.00 -14.33 -19.17
C GLU A 51 -1.53 -14.24 -19.31
N PRO A 52 -2.29 -15.09 -18.61
CA PRO A 52 -3.74 -14.97 -18.62
C PRO A 52 -4.20 -13.59 -18.16
N ASP A 53 -5.18 -13.04 -18.84
CA ASP A 53 -5.75 -11.73 -18.46
C ASP A 53 -6.84 -11.93 -17.42
N VAL A 54 -6.44 -11.96 -16.15
CA VAL A 54 -7.35 -12.05 -15.01
C VAL A 54 -7.21 -10.78 -14.18
N PRO A 55 -8.06 -9.77 -14.41
CA PRO A 55 -7.94 -8.47 -13.72
C PRO A 55 -7.92 -8.57 -12.20
N GLU A 56 -8.67 -9.51 -11.62
CA GLU A 56 -8.71 -9.71 -10.17
C GLU A 56 -7.34 -10.04 -9.57
N ILE A 57 -6.51 -10.77 -10.29
CA ILE A 57 -5.15 -11.11 -9.82
C ILE A 57 -4.30 -9.85 -9.73
N GLY A 58 -4.37 -8.99 -10.73
CA GLY A 58 -3.67 -7.71 -10.73
C GLY A 58 -4.12 -6.81 -9.58
N ASP A 59 -5.42 -6.72 -9.35
CA ASP A 59 -5.99 -5.94 -8.26
C ASP A 59 -5.54 -6.47 -6.90
N GLU A 60 -5.61 -7.78 -6.69
CA GLU A 60 -5.19 -8.41 -5.44
C GLU A 60 -3.72 -8.18 -5.14
N LEU A 61 -2.85 -8.37 -6.14
CA LEU A 61 -1.41 -8.17 -5.97
C LEU A 61 -1.06 -6.71 -5.71
N ALA A 62 -1.66 -5.78 -6.46
CA ALA A 62 -1.42 -4.35 -6.28
C ALA A 62 -1.90 -3.90 -4.89
N ALA A 63 -3.09 -4.32 -4.48
CA ALA A 63 -3.64 -4.00 -3.17
C ALA A 63 -2.77 -4.57 -2.05
N ALA A 64 -2.35 -5.82 -2.16
CA ALA A 64 -1.48 -6.45 -1.16
C ALA A 64 -0.16 -5.70 -1.00
N ARG A 65 0.45 -5.29 -2.10
CA ARG A 65 1.71 -4.52 -2.08
C ARG A 65 1.52 -3.13 -1.49
N ALA A 66 0.40 -2.48 -1.79
CA ALA A 66 0.05 -1.19 -1.20
C ALA A 66 -0.14 -1.29 0.32
N LEU A 67 -0.84 -2.32 0.77
CA LEU A 67 -1.05 -2.57 2.19
C LEU A 67 0.25 -2.90 2.91
N ARG A 68 1.14 -3.65 2.27
CA ARG A 68 2.46 -3.96 2.83
C ARG A 68 3.28 -2.69 3.04
N GLU A 69 3.32 -1.78 2.06
CA GLU A 69 4.02 -0.51 2.21
C GLU A 69 3.39 0.33 3.32
N LEU A 70 2.07 0.39 3.38
CA LEU A 70 1.37 1.09 4.46
C LEU A 70 1.72 0.51 5.83
N ALA A 71 1.74 -0.82 5.95
CA ALA A 71 2.12 -1.49 7.19
C ALA A 71 3.55 -1.16 7.61
N ASP A 72 4.48 -1.14 6.67
CA ASP A 72 5.88 -0.79 6.93
C ASP A 72 6.00 0.65 7.43
N ARG A 73 5.25 1.57 6.84
CA ARG A 73 5.23 2.97 7.29
C ARG A 73 4.64 3.13 8.69
N LEU A 74 3.63 2.34 9.03
CA LEU A 74 3.07 2.32 10.37
C LEU A 74 4.10 1.83 11.38
N LEU A 75 4.86 0.79 11.05
CA LEU A 75 5.93 0.28 11.90
C LEU A 75 7.04 1.31 12.08
N ASP A 76 7.42 2.02 11.02
CA ASP A 76 8.42 3.09 11.09
C ASP A 76 7.94 4.24 11.98
N ALA A 77 6.69 4.65 11.84
CA ALA A 77 6.10 5.69 12.68
C ALA A 77 6.09 5.27 14.15
N SER A 78 5.70 4.02 14.45
CA SER A 78 5.71 3.49 15.80
C SER A 78 7.12 3.46 16.39
N SER A 79 8.11 3.05 15.62
CA SER A 79 9.51 3.03 16.04
C SER A 79 10.02 4.44 16.36
N SER A 80 9.71 5.42 15.51
CA SER A 80 10.07 6.82 15.72
C SER A 80 9.43 7.39 16.98
N ASP A 81 8.14 7.13 17.17
CA ASP A 81 7.40 7.61 18.34
C ASP A 81 7.96 7.01 19.64
N ILE A 82 8.27 5.72 19.65
CA ILE A 82 8.86 5.07 20.81
C ILE A 82 10.27 5.62 21.07
N SER A 83 11.08 5.79 20.03
CA SER A 83 12.44 6.34 20.15
C SER A 83 12.43 7.76 20.73
N GLU A 84 11.48 8.59 20.31
CA GLU A 84 11.32 9.94 20.81
C GLU A 84 10.96 9.95 22.30
N ILE A 85 10.07 9.07 22.74
CA ILE A 85 9.66 8.95 24.13
C ILE A 85 10.82 8.43 25.01
N GLU A 86 11.54 7.41 24.54
CA GLU A 86 12.60 6.75 25.30
C GLU A 86 13.98 7.36 25.12
N HIS A 87 14.13 8.30 24.19
CA HIS A 87 15.42 8.93 23.83
C HIS A 87 16.47 7.91 23.37
N ARG A 88 16.03 6.86 22.68
CA ARG A 88 16.92 5.84 22.13
C ARG A 88 16.32 5.22 20.86
N ASP A 89 17.18 4.66 20.03
CA ASP A 89 16.73 3.99 18.82
C ASP A 89 15.95 2.71 19.12
N VAL A 90 14.79 2.58 18.46
CA VAL A 90 13.94 1.40 18.55
C VAL A 90 13.55 0.96 17.15
N HIS A 91 13.68 -0.33 16.88
CA HIS A 91 13.27 -0.93 15.61
C HIS A 91 12.27 -2.05 15.88
N LEU A 92 11.10 -1.96 15.23
CA LEU A 92 10.08 -2.99 15.31
C LEU A 92 10.19 -3.93 14.11
N ALA A 93 9.84 -5.20 14.32
CA ALA A 93 9.88 -6.22 13.28
C ALA A 93 8.90 -5.87 12.14
N ARG A 94 9.33 -6.16 10.91
CA ARG A 94 8.55 -5.95 9.69
C ARG A 94 8.07 -7.26 9.10
#